data_914efbced2f047785fe27720a0cc21b7
#
_entry.id   914efbced2f047785fe27720a0cc21b7
#
_cell.length_a   1.000
_cell.length_b   1.000
_cell.length_c   1.000
_cell.angle_alpha   90.00
_cell.angle_beta   90.00
_cell.angle_gamma   90.00
#
_symmetry.space_group_name_H-M   'P 1'
#
loop_
_entity.id
_entity.type
_entity.pdbx_description
1 polymer ?
#
loop_
_entity_poly.entity_id
_entity_poly.type
_entity_poly.pdbx_seq_one_letter_code
_entity_poly.pdbx_strand_id
1 'polypeptide(L)'
;MRLKGKGVIALVEADYEDLELWYPVLRLREEGAEVVVAGLGAPSYTGKYGLVAEPDAHVDDLHMADFDGILVVGGWAPDKLRRSEKVLELVRQADAAGKLLGVICHGGWVPASAGVLKGRTMTCTVGIRDDVMNAGATYVDEPVVVDGNLVTARRPPDLPEYGAALVEALSKGTA
;
A
#
# COMPACT_ATOMS: atom_id res chain seq x y z
N MET A 1 8.09 -20.90 1.37
CA MET A 1 8.26 -19.44 1.52
C MET A 1 8.65 -18.88 0.16
N ARG A 2 7.67 -18.30 -0.51
CA ARG A 2 7.79 -17.80 -1.90
C ARG A 2 8.52 -16.44 -1.99
N LEU A 3 8.59 -15.71 -0.87
CA LEU A 3 9.07 -14.33 -0.80
C LEU A 3 10.37 -14.17 0.01
N LYS A 4 11.12 -15.24 0.20
CA LYS A 4 12.41 -15.17 0.90
C LYS A 4 13.37 -14.20 0.23
N GLY A 5 13.86 -13.21 0.99
CA GLY A 5 14.77 -12.17 0.50
C GLY A 5 14.06 -10.96 -0.13
N LYS A 6 12.72 -10.91 -0.09
CA LYS A 6 11.92 -9.75 -0.51
C LYS A 6 11.69 -8.81 0.66
N GLY A 7 11.90 -7.50 0.43
CA GLY A 7 11.64 -6.43 1.38
C GLY A 7 10.43 -5.58 0.97
N VAL A 8 9.53 -5.25 1.92
CA VAL A 8 8.33 -4.47 1.66
C VAL A 8 8.14 -3.41 2.75
N ILE A 9 7.85 -2.18 2.37
CA ILE A 9 7.41 -1.12 3.28
C ILE A 9 5.89 -1.21 3.44
N ALA A 10 5.38 -1.21 4.67
CA ALA A 10 3.96 -1.04 4.95
C ALA A 10 3.76 0.30 5.68
N LEU A 11 3.12 1.25 5.03
CA LEU A 11 2.89 2.58 5.59
C LEU A 11 1.80 2.55 6.64
N VAL A 12 2.01 3.27 7.77
CA VAL A 12 1.05 3.40 8.85
C VAL A 12 0.92 4.84 9.32
N GLU A 13 -0.29 5.25 9.67
CA GLU A 13 -0.60 6.50 10.38
C GLU A 13 -1.89 6.29 11.21
N ALA A 14 -2.20 7.20 12.12
CA ALA A 14 -3.36 7.09 12.98
C ALA A 14 -4.67 6.89 12.18
N ASP A 15 -5.59 6.15 12.78
CA ASP A 15 -6.88 5.77 12.19
C ASP A 15 -6.77 4.91 10.90
N TYR A 16 -5.66 4.16 10.76
CA TYR A 16 -5.57 3.15 9.71
C TYR A 16 -6.65 2.08 9.87
N GLU A 17 -7.06 1.45 8.79
CA GLU A 17 -7.96 0.30 8.90
C GLU A 17 -7.15 -0.92 9.36
N ASP A 18 -7.55 -1.50 10.48
CA ASP A 18 -6.75 -2.48 11.23
C ASP A 18 -6.41 -3.73 10.41
N LEU A 19 -7.40 -4.31 9.73
CA LEU A 19 -7.18 -5.50 8.92
C LEU A 19 -6.40 -5.20 7.63
N GLU A 20 -6.58 -4.02 7.07
CA GLU A 20 -5.90 -3.61 5.83
C GLU A 20 -4.38 -3.42 6.04
N LEU A 21 -3.94 -3.16 7.27
CA LEU A 21 -2.54 -3.18 7.63
C LEU A 21 -2.08 -4.61 7.97
N TRP A 22 -2.72 -5.22 8.98
CA TRP A 22 -2.16 -6.42 9.59
C TRP A 22 -2.30 -7.67 8.76
N TYR A 23 -3.40 -7.83 8.01
CA TYR A 23 -3.54 -9.00 7.15
C TYR A 23 -2.45 -9.07 6.06
N PRO A 24 -2.22 -8.03 5.24
CA PRO A 24 -1.14 -8.07 4.25
C PRO A 24 0.25 -8.22 4.87
N VAL A 25 0.53 -7.53 5.97
CA VAL A 25 1.81 -7.63 6.68
C VAL A 25 2.08 -9.07 7.11
N LEU A 26 1.12 -9.70 7.80
CA LEU A 26 1.27 -11.07 8.28
C LEU A 26 1.32 -12.06 7.12
N ARG A 27 0.50 -11.87 6.08
CA ARG A 27 0.46 -12.73 4.90
C ARG A 27 1.80 -12.74 4.15
N LEU A 28 2.42 -11.57 3.99
CA LEU A 28 3.72 -11.46 3.33
C LEU A 28 4.85 -12.02 4.21
N ARG A 29 4.81 -11.77 5.53
CA ARG A 29 5.76 -12.36 6.48
C ARG A 29 5.65 -13.88 6.52
N GLU A 30 4.45 -14.45 6.45
CA GLU A 30 4.24 -15.91 6.35
C GLU A 30 4.93 -16.50 5.11
N GLU A 31 4.95 -15.80 4.00
CA GLU A 31 5.66 -16.21 2.78
C GLU A 31 7.17 -15.92 2.80
N GLY A 32 7.66 -15.35 3.88
CA GLY A 32 9.09 -15.13 4.11
C GLY A 32 9.61 -13.75 3.68
N ALA A 33 8.74 -12.79 3.37
CA ALA A 33 9.16 -11.41 3.14
C ALA A 33 9.53 -10.71 4.45
N GLU A 34 10.49 -9.81 4.38
CA GLU A 34 10.77 -8.83 5.42
C GLU A 34 9.85 -7.62 5.20
N VAL A 35 8.93 -7.39 6.15
CA VAL A 35 7.98 -6.27 6.07
C VAL A 35 8.28 -5.28 7.18
N VAL A 36 8.63 -4.06 6.78
CA VAL A 36 8.91 -2.92 7.67
C VAL A 36 7.65 -2.06 7.74
N VAL A 37 7.05 -1.96 8.92
CA VAL A 37 5.96 -1.03 9.20
C VAL A 37 6.55 0.34 9.45
N ALA A 38 6.21 1.33 8.63
CA ALA A 38 6.83 2.65 8.67
C ALA A 38 5.80 3.77 8.86
N GLY A 39 6.09 4.67 9.78
CA GLY A 39 5.22 5.79 10.15
C GLY A 39 5.90 7.16 10.04
N LEU A 40 5.15 8.22 10.38
CA LEU A 40 5.57 9.63 10.27
C LEU A 40 6.20 10.20 11.57
N GLY A 41 6.58 9.33 12.52
CA GLY A 41 7.37 9.73 13.70
C GLY A 41 6.66 9.61 15.05
N ALA A 42 5.40 9.18 15.10
CA ALA A 42 4.80 8.82 16.37
C ALA A 42 5.34 7.46 16.87
N PRO A 43 5.46 7.24 18.18
CA PRO A 43 5.94 5.98 18.73
C PRO A 43 4.95 4.84 18.53
N SER A 44 3.67 5.16 18.33
CA SER A 44 2.61 4.19 18.03
C SER A 44 1.45 4.87 17.31
N TYR A 45 0.67 4.08 16.60
CA TYR A 45 -0.52 4.50 15.90
C TYR A 45 -1.69 3.59 16.28
N THR A 46 -2.83 4.17 16.63
CA THR A 46 -4.04 3.41 16.92
C THR A 46 -4.88 3.30 15.66
N GLY A 47 -5.27 2.10 15.31
CA GLY A 47 -6.16 1.82 14.19
C GLY A 47 -7.59 2.23 14.47
N LYS A 48 -8.38 2.28 13.43
CA LYS A 48 -9.80 2.66 13.45
C LYS A 48 -10.64 1.80 14.40
N TYR A 49 -10.27 0.55 14.59
CA TYR A 49 -10.92 -0.41 15.48
C TYR A 49 -10.09 -0.75 16.72
N GLY A 50 -9.03 -0.01 16.99
CA GLY A 50 -8.32 -0.02 18.25
C GLY A 50 -7.05 -0.86 18.30
N LEU A 51 -6.64 -1.55 17.23
CA LEU A 51 -5.34 -2.20 17.22
C LEU A 51 -4.23 -1.15 17.19
N VAL A 52 -3.23 -1.35 18.04
CA VAL A 52 -2.06 -0.47 18.10
C VAL A 52 -0.95 -1.03 17.22
N ALA A 53 -0.38 -0.19 16.37
CA ALA A 53 0.81 -0.47 15.60
C ALA A 53 1.98 0.35 16.13
N GLU A 54 3.05 -0.33 16.52
CA GLU A 54 4.34 0.30 16.79
C GLU A 54 5.17 0.20 15.52
N PRO A 55 5.56 1.33 14.90
CA PRO A 55 6.31 1.30 13.66
C PRO A 55 7.72 0.79 13.88
N ASP A 56 8.22 0.02 12.91
CA ASP A 56 9.60 -0.49 12.90
C ASP A 56 10.60 0.63 12.51
N ALA A 57 10.14 1.64 11.74
CA ALA A 57 10.98 2.72 11.21
C ALA A 57 10.20 4.02 10.97
N HIS A 58 10.94 5.13 10.90
CA HIS A 58 10.45 6.39 10.35
C HIS A 58 10.61 6.40 8.82
N VAL A 59 9.63 6.92 8.10
CA VAL A 59 9.68 6.96 6.62
C VAL A 59 10.90 7.71 6.08
N ASP A 60 11.40 8.73 6.81
CA ASP A 60 12.56 9.51 6.39
C ASP A 60 13.85 8.69 6.36
N ASP A 61 13.92 7.60 7.13
CA ASP A 61 15.08 6.72 7.20
C ASP A 61 15.10 5.64 6.11
N LEU A 62 14.02 5.58 5.28
CA LEU A 62 13.85 4.53 4.28
C LEU A 62 14.23 5.01 2.87
N HIS A 63 14.82 4.10 2.12
CA HIS A 63 15.14 4.28 0.70
C HIS A 63 14.45 3.19 -0.12
N MET A 64 13.62 3.58 -1.09
CA MET A 64 12.88 2.61 -1.91
C MET A 64 13.80 1.64 -2.68
N ALA A 65 15.07 2.02 -2.89
CA ALA A 65 16.06 1.15 -3.52
C ALA A 65 16.27 -0.18 -2.77
N ASP A 66 16.11 -0.16 -1.45
CA ASP A 66 16.36 -1.31 -0.56
C ASP A 66 15.15 -2.26 -0.45
N PHE A 67 14.04 -1.94 -1.09
CA PHE A 67 12.79 -2.70 -1.00
C PHE A 67 12.27 -3.13 -2.38
N ASP A 68 11.43 -4.17 -2.39
CA ASP A 68 10.75 -4.70 -3.58
C ASP A 68 9.32 -4.16 -3.75
N GLY A 69 8.76 -3.53 -2.72
CA GLY A 69 7.41 -3.00 -2.77
C GLY A 69 7.04 -2.09 -1.60
N ILE A 70 5.91 -1.42 -1.76
CA ILE A 70 5.31 -0.54 -0.75
C ILE A 70 3.80 -0.79 -0.68
N LEU A 71 3.26 -0.86 0.53
CA LEU A 71 1.84 -1.03 0.81
C LEU A 71 1.26 0.26 1.38
N VAL A 72 0.13 0.67 0.84
CA VAL A 72 -0.66 1.82 1.29
C VAL A 72 -2.00 1.33 1.80
N VAL A 73 -2.19 1.46 3.10
CA VAL A 73 -3.40 1.02 3.79
C VAL A 73 -4.51 2.09 3.70
N GLY A 74 -5.76 1.68 3.96
CA GLY A 74 -6.90 2.57 4.04
C GLY A 74 -7.20 3.07 5.46
N GLY A 75 -8.49 3.17 5.79
CA GLY A 75 -8.96 3.94 6.93
C GLY A 75 -8.82 5.43 6.67
N TRP A 76 -8.44 6.21 7.67
CA TRP A 76 -8.17 7.65 7.53
C TRP A 76 -6.67 7.98 7.48
N ALA A 77 -5.80 7.00 7.64
CA ALA A 77 -4.36 7.16 7.53
C ALA A 77 -3.92 7.79 6.19
N PRO A 78 -4.51 7.44 5.03
CA PRO A 78 -4.12 8.04 3.75
C PRO A 78 -4.27 9.56 3.68
N ASP A 79 -5.22 10.17 4.40
CA ASP A 79 -5.37 11.61 4.48
C ASP A 79 -4.11 12.29 5.07
N LYS A 80 -3.48 11.65 6.03
CA LYS A 80 -2.24 12.13 6.66
C LYS A 80 -1.02 11.75 5.84
N LEU A 81 -0.94 10.49 5.39
CA LEU A 81 0.18 9.98 4.60
C LEU A 81 0.39 10.80 3.31
N ARG A 82 -0.69 11.18 2.62
CA ARG A 82 -0.63 11.96 1.37
C ARG A 82 -0.02 13.35 1.53
N ARG A 83 0.07 13.87 2.76
CA ARG A 83 0.65 15.19 3.08
C ARG A 83 2.16 15.14 3.26
N SER A 84 2.74 13.94 3.40
CA SER A 84 4.19 13.74 3.54
C SER A 84 4.85 13.62 2.16
N GLU A 85 5.71 14.59 1.81
CA GLU A 85 6.45 14.55 0.55
C GLU A 85 7.35 13.32 0.48
N LYS A 86 7.92 12.87 1.60
CA LYS A 86 8.73 11.64 1.64
C LYS A 86 7.92 10.40 1.28
N VAL A 87 6.68 10.29 1.78
CA VAL A 87 5.77 9.19 1.40
C VAL A 87 5.48 9.24 -0.11
N LEU A 88 5.16 10.41 -0.64
CA LEU A 88 4.88 10.58 -2.08
C LEU A 88 6.10 10.25 -2.93
N GLU A 89 7.31 10.62 -2.46
CA GLU A 89 8.56 10.27 -3.12
C GLU A 89 8.80 8.76 -3.16
N LEU A 90 8.62 8.05 -2.04
CA LEU A 90 8.74 6.59 -1.99
C LEU A 90 7.78 5.91 -2.97
N VAL A 91 6.53 6.39 -3.05
CA VAL A 91 5.53 5.88 -4.00
C VAL A 91 5.94 6.12 -5.46
N ARG A 92 6.41 7.34 -5.79
CA ARG A 92 6.91 7.64 -7.15
C ARG A 92 8.11 6.78 -7.52
N GLN A 93 9.04 6.57 -6.59
CA GLN A 93 10.23 5.74 -6.80
C GLN A 93 9.84 4.27 -7.00
N ALA A 94 8.87 3.74 -6.22
CA ALA A 94 8.37 2.40 -6.39
C ALA A 94 7.74 2.22 -7.77
N ASP A 95 6.88 3.14 -8.20
CA ASP A 95 6.23 3.10 -9.50
C ASP A 95 7.24 3.18 -10.65
N ALA A 96 8.14 4.16 -10.61
CA ALA A 96 9.16 4.35 -11.65
C ALA A 96 10.11 3.16 -11.80
N ALA A 97 10.38 2.44 -10.71
CA ALA A 97 11.22 1.24 -10.71
C ALA A 97 10.42 -0.07 -10.98
N GLY A 98 9.12 0.02 -11.26
CA GLY A 98 8.26 -1.15 -11.45
C GLY A 98 8.10 -2.02 -10.21
N LYS A 99 8.44 -1.54 -9.01
CA LYS A 99 8.30 -2.26 -7.75
C LYS A 99 6.84 -2.31 -7.32
N LEU A 100 6.46 -3.33 -6.55
CA LEU A 100 5.08 -3.50 -6.11
C LEU A 100 4.55 -2.22 -5.45
N LEU A 101 3.41 -1.75 -5.93
CA LEU A 101 2.60 -0.72 -5.30
C LEU A 101 1.25 -1.35 -4.93
N GLY A 102 1.14 -1.79 -3.68
CA GLY A 102 -0.08 -2.40 -3.13
C GLY A 102 -0.94 -1.35 -2.44
N VAL A 103 -2.17 -1.18 -2.88
CA VAL A 103 -3.05 -0.10 -2.41
C VAL A 103 -4.45 -0.64 -2.13
N ILE A 104 -5.02 -0.31 -0.98
CA ILE A 104 -6.36 -0.77 -0.64
C ILE A 104 -7.25 0.38 -0.13
N CYS A 105 -8.53 0.33 -0.46
CA CYS A 105 -9.58 1.20 0.10
C CYS A 105 -9.29 2.69 -0.14
N HIS A 106 -9.27 3.53 0.91
CA HIS A 106 -8.90 4.94 0.84
C HIS A 106 -7.40 5.17 0.55
N GLY A 107 -6.59 4.12 0.57
CA GLY A 107 -5.18 4.18 0.23
C GLY A 107 -4.90 4.81 -1.15
N GLY A 108 -5.87 4.74 -2.07
CA GLY A 108 -5.80 5.35 -3.40
C GLY A 108 -5.51 6.85 -3.41
N TRP A 109 -5.79 7.57 -2.32
CA TRP A 109 -5.44 8.99 -2.21
C TRP A 109 -3.93 9.25 -2.27
N VAL A 110 -3.11 8.34 -1.76
CA VAL A 110 -1.65 8.52 -1.74
C VAL A 110 -1.05 8.47 -3.15
N PRO A 111 -1.26 7.42 -3.97
CA PRO A 111 -0.77 7.41 -5.35
C PRO A 111 -1.44 8.49 -6.24
N ALA A 112 -2.69 8.90 -5.93
CA ALA A 112 -3.30 10.06 -6.59
C ALA A 112 -2.50 11.35 -6.35
N SER A 113 -2.13 11.63 -5.09
CA SER A 113 -1.29 12.77 -4.72
C SER A 113 0.15 12.65 -5.25
N ALA A 114 0.68 11.44 -5.35
CA ALA A 114 1.99 11.18 -5.94
C ALA A 114 2.03 11.39 -7.46
N GLY A 115 0.85 11.45 -8.13
CA GLY A 115 0.75 11.68 -9.58
C GLY A 115 1.04 10.44 -10.44
N VAL A 116 0.91 9.23 -9.88
CA VAL A 116 1.27 7.96 -10.57
C VAL A 116 0.06 7.20 -11.10
N LEU A 117 -1.15 7.76 -11.06
CA LEU A 117 -2.37 7.07 -11.48
C LEU A 117 -2.79 7.33 -12.93
N LYS A 118 -2.17 8.27 -13.63
CA LYS A 118 -2.56 8.61 -15.00
C LYS A 118 -2.40 7.41 -15.93
N GLY A 119 -3.49 7.01 -16.57
CA GLY A 119 -3.53 5.89 -17.51
C GLY A 119 -3.51 4.50 -16.87
N ARG A 120 -3.59 4.43 -15.52
CA ARG A 120 -3.64 3.17 -14.79
C ARG A 120 -5.09 2.68 -14.64
N THR A 121 -5.25 1.37 -14.56
CA THR A 121 -6.53 0.74 -14.22
C THR A 121 -6.46 0.28 -12.76
N MET A 122 -7.46 0.63 -11.96
CA MET A 122 -7.46 0.31 -10.54
C MET A 122 -8.86 0.18 -9.95
N THR A 123 -8.92 -0.35 -8.74
CA THR A 123 -10.08 -0.26 -7.87
C THR A 123 -9.75 0.45 -6.56
N CYS A 124 -10.76 0.87 -5.83
CA CYS A 124 -10.66 1.47 -4.51
C CYS A 124 -12.03 1.40 -3.82
N THR A 125 -12.14 1.88 -2.58
CA THR A 125 -13.46 2.10 -2.00
C THR A 125 -14.25 3.13 -2.82
N VAL A 126 -15.56 2.93 -2.94
CA VAL A 126 -16.43 3.80 -3.75
C VAL A 126 -16.38 5.27 -3.33
N GLY A 127 -16.09 5.52 -2.05
CA GLY A 127 -16.03 6.88 -1.49
C GLY A 127 -14.96 7.79 -2.13
N ILE A 128 -13.90 7.21 -2.71
CA ILE A 128 -12.84 7.95 -3.39
C ILE A 128 -12.73 7.65 -4.88
N ARG A 129 -13.72 6.99 -5.46
CA ARG A 129 -13.76 6.64 -6.89
C ARG A 129 -13.51 7.85 -7.77
N ASP A 130 -14.20 8.95 -7.48
CA ASP A 130 -14.11 10.17 -8.30
C ASP A 130 -12.72 10.82 -8.17
N ASP A 131 -12.08 10.71 -6.99
CA ASP A 131 -10.73 11.23 -6.77
C ASP A 131 -9.69 10.50 -7.62
N VAL A 132 -9.73 9.16 -7.67
CA VAL A 132 -8.79 8.39 -8.48
C VAL A 132 -9.05 8.57 -9.97
N MET A 133 -10.30 8.71 -10.39
CA MET A 133 -10.66 9.04 -11.78
C MET A 133 -10.18 10.44 -12.18
N ASN A 134 -10.32 11.42 -11.31
CA ASN A 134 -9.81 12.78 -11.53
C ASN A 134 -8.28 12.81 -11.56
N ALA A 135 -7.61 11.88 -10.89
CA ALA A 135 -6.16 11.68 -10.99
C ALA A 135 -5.72 10.95 -12.28
N GLY A 136 -6.66 10.58 -13.15
CA GLY A 136 -6.40 9.99 -14.46
C GLY A 136 -6.47 8.47 -14.52
N ALA A 137 -6.95 7.80 -13.46
CA ALA A 137 -7.14 6.37 -13.46
C ALA A 137 -8.47 5.95 -14.12
N THR A 138 -8.51 4.73 -14.64
CA THR A 138 -9.74 4.03 -15.00
C THR A 138 -10.17 3.20 -13.79
N TYR A 139 -11.31 3.53 -13.22
CA TYR A 139 -11.88 2.79 -12.08
C TYR A 139 -12.64 1.55 -12.57
N VAL A 140 -12.39 0.42 -11.90
CA VAL A 140 -13.13 -0.84 -12.12
C VAL A 140 -13.63 -1.35 -10.76
N ASP A 141 -14.92 -1.69 -10.67
CA ASP A 141 -15.51 -2.25 -9.43
C ASP A 141 -15.32 -3.77 -9.38
N GLU A 142 -14.10 -4.18 -9.07
CA GLU A 142 -13.69 -5.56 -8.87
C GLU A 142 -13.00 -5.72 -7.51
N PRO A 143 -13.05 -6.90 -6.88
CA PRO A 143 -12.38 -7.13 -5.59
C PRO A 143 -10.91 -6.77 -5.61
N VAL A 144 -10.20 -7.17 -6.66
CA VAL A 144 -8.79 -6.89 -6.88
C VAL A 144 -8.54 -6.55 -8.35
N VAL A 145 -7.77 -5.52 -8.58
CA VAL A 145 -7.30 -5.15 -9.92
C VAL A 145 -5.77 -5.13 -9.91
N VAL A 146 -5.16 -5.79 -10.88
CA VAL A 146 -3.71 -5.80 -11.10
C VAL A 146 -3.43 -5.12 -12.44
N ASP A 147 -2.65 -4.05 -12.40
CA ASP A 147 -2.18 -3.32 -13.58
C ASP A 147 -0.67 -3.13 -13.46
N GLY A 148 0.09 -4.01 -14.12
CA GLY A 148 1.54 -4.03 -13.99
C GLY A 148 1.98 -4.25 -12.54
N ASN A 149 2.71 -3.28 -12.00
CA ASN A 149 3.18 -3.27 -10.60
C ASN A 149 2.13 -2.78 -9.59
N LEU A 150 1.01 -2.21 -10.05
CA LEU A 150 -0.06 -1.69 -9.19
C LEU A 150 -1.07 -2.80 -8.90
N VAL A 151 -1.21 -3.15 -7.63
CA VAL A 151 -2.19 -4.12 -7.12
C VAL A 151 -3.15 -3.39 -6.19
N THR A 152 -4.43 -3.36 -6.53
CA THR A 152 -5.43 -2.59 -5.78
C THR A 152 -6.60 -3.45 -5.33
N ALA A 153 -7.22 -3.08 -4.19
CA ALA A 153 -8.41 -3.72 -3.65
C ALA A 153 -9.37 -2.68 -3.05
N ARG A 154 -10.63 -3.06 -2.86
CA ARG A 154 -11.68 -2.11 -2.44
C ARG A 154 -11.72 -1.90 -0.94
N ARG A 155 -11.70 -2.97 -0.14
CA ARG A 155 -11.98 -2.93 1.32
C ARG A 155 -11.73 -4.30 1.97
N PRO A 156 -11.86 -4.42 3.32
CA PRO A 156 -11.49 -5.63 4.06
C PRO A 156 -12.05 -6.97 3.56
N PRO A 157 -13.30 -7.09 3.08
CA PRO A 157 -13.78 -8.35 2.54
C PRO A 157 -12.95 -8.91 1.38
N ASP A 158 -12.24 -8.04 0.65
CA ASP A 158 -11.41 -8.42 -0.49
C ASP A 158 -9.96 -8.81 -0.10
N LEU A 159 -9.61 -8.74 1.18
CA LEU A 159 -8.24 -8.99 1.66
C LEU A 159 -7.68 -10.37 1.31
N PRO A 160 -8.44 -11.47 1.33
CA PRO A 160 -7.89 -12.77 0.93
C PRO A 160 -7.37 -12.78 -0.51
N GLU A 161 -8.14 -12.22 -1.44
CA GLU A 161 -7.75 -12.11 -2.85
C GLU A 161 -6.60 -11.11 -3.04
N TYR A 162 -6.66 -9.98 -2.32
CA TYR A 162 -5.62 -8.97 -2.32
C TYR A 162 -4.29 -9.53 -1.83
N GLY A 163 -4.29 -10.25 -0.70
CA GLY A 163 -3.08 -10.89 -0.17
C GLY A 163 -2.47 -11.91 -1.14
N ALA A 164 -3.32 -12.70 -1.81
CA ALA A 164 -2.86 -13.64 -2.84
C ALA A 164 -2.21 -12.91 -4.03
N ALA A 165 -2.83 -11.81 -4.49
CA ALA A 165 -2.30 -11.01 -5.59
C ALA A 165 -0.97 -10.33 -5.24
N LEU A 166 -0.81 -9.82 -4.00
CA LEU A 166 0.45 -9.25 -3.51
C LEU A 166 1.59 -10.29 -3.53
N VAL A 167 1.32 -11.50 -3.01
CA VAL A 167 2.29 -12.60 -3.02
C VAL A 167 2.69 -12.97 -4.44
N GLU A 168 1.72 -13.06 -5.35
CA GLU A 168 1.97 -13.38 -6.75
C GLU A 168 2.82 -12.31 -7.45
N ALA A 169 2.49 -11.03 -7.26
CA ALA A 169 3.22 -9.91 -7.84
C ALA A 169 4.67 -9.86 -7.36
N LEU A 170 4.91 -10.01 -6.04
CA LEU A 170 6.26 -10.03 -5.48
C LEU A 170 7.08 -11.26 -5.89
N SER A 171 6.43 -12.42 -6.08
CA SER A 171 7.12 -13.66 -6.43
C SER A 171 7.63 -13.67 -7.87
N LYS A 172 6.96 -12.96 -8.78
CA LYS A 172 7.37 -12.86 -10.20
C LYS A 172 8.59 -11.96 -10.40
N GLY A 173 8.90 -11.12 -9.41
CA GLY A 173 9.92 -10.08 -9.55
C GLY A 173 9.44 -8.93 -10.43
N THR A 174 10.15 -7.82 -10.37
CA THR A 174 10.02 -6.75 -11.37
C THR A 174 10.64 -7.25 -12.67
N ALA A 175 9.83 -7.29 -13.72
CA ALA A 175 10.33 -7.57 -15.08
C ALA A 175 11.23 -6.43 -15.56
#